data_f4868315ff1d6575adf0d7f046963c7e
#
_entry.id   f4868315ff1d6575adf0d7f046963c7e
#
_cell.length_a   1.000
_cell.length_b   1.000
_cell.length_c   1.000
_cell.angle_alpha   90.00
_cell.angle_beta   90.00
_cell.angle_gamma   90.00
#
_symmetry.space_group_name_H-M   'P 1'
#
loop_
_entity.id
_entity.type
_entity.pdbx_description
1 polymer ?
#
loop_
_entity_poly.entity_id
_entity_poly.type
_entity_poly.pdbx_seq_one_letter_code
_entity_poly.pdbx_strand_id
1 'polypeptide(L)'
;MYKRQAINIAEIAPKEQKAAVQYEDANMHELIKSIYLGKRDAIEGAVHDEIEKLHRSAQTMNRYKLTLMEMVGTFYRFCANNFIDFDNFSGGISNPYEKVPEMDEVTLTAWLIDTSMAIGEELKNARNNTSRRMVTDAQNMVVDRYMEPDLSLDTVCSELGVSNSYFSSVFKKETGKSFISYLTDYRICLLYTSPSP
;
A
#
# COMPACT_ATOMS: atom_id res chain seq x y z
N MET A 1 -18.76 63.45 -0.46
CA MET A 1 -18.80 62.53 0.68
C MET A 1 -19.36 61.19 0.19
N TYR A 2 -18.49 60.29 -0.34
CA TYR A 2 -18.95 58.99 -0.87
C TYR A 2 -18.99 57.96 0.26
N LYS A 3 -20.20 57.53 0.64
CA LYS A 3 -20.37 56.37 1.52
C LYS A 3 -20.01 55.12 0.73
N ARG A 4 -18.87 54.50 1.07
CA ARG A 4 -18.56 53.12 0.64
C ARG A 4 -19.56 52.18 1.35
N GLN A 5 -20.56 51.70 0.62
CA GLN A 5 -21.32 50.54 1.06
C GLN A 5 -20.43 49.33 0.93
N ALA A 6 -20.08 48.75 2.05
CA ALA A 6 -19.49 47.39 2.06
C ALA A 6 -20.56 46.39 1.61
N ILE A 7 -20.39 45.86 0.41
CA ILE A 7 -21.26 44.78 -0.09
C ILE A 7 -20.88 43.52 0.68
N ASN A 8 -21.84 42.99 1.45
CA ASN A 8 -21.65 41.77 2.19
C ASN A 8 -21.67 40.60 1.19
N ILE A 9 -20.55 39.88 1.04
CA ILE A 9 -20.38 38.76 0.13
C ILE A 9 -21.44 37.65 0.40
N ALA A 10 -21.98 37.60 1.63
CA ALA A 10 -23.05 36.67 1.99
C ALA A 10 -24.41 36.95 1.31
N GLU A 11 -24.61 38.17 0.76
CA GLU A 11 -25.86 38.55 0.06
C GLU A 11 -25.85 38.23 -1.44
N ILE A 12 -24.66 37.87 -1.99
CA ILE A 12 -24.48 37.54 -3.42
C ILE A 12 -24.47 36.02 -3.64
N ALA A 13 -24.42 35.24 -2.58
CA ALA A 13 -24.50 33.80 -2.72
C ALA A 13 -25.89 33.38 -3.25
N PRO A 14 -25.98 32.69 -4.39
CA PRO A 14 -27.27 32.22 -4.86
C PRO A 14 -27.91 31.31 -3.81
N LYS A 15 -29.14 31.58 -3.45
CA LYS A 15 -29.98 30.81 -2.48
C LYS A 15 -30.33 29.40 -2.95
N GLU A 16 -29.60 28.84 -3.86
CA GLU A 16 -29.64 27.42 -4.15
C GLU A 16 -28.38 26.75 -3.57
N GLN A 17 -28.35 26.60 -2.25
CA GLN A 17 -27.66 25.47 -1.65
C GLN A 17 -28.40 24.21 -2.11
N LYS A 18 -28.20 23.80 -3.35
CA LYS A 18 -28.23 22.36 -3.67
C LYS A 18 -27.27 21.76 -2.66
N ALA A 19 -27.81 20.88 -1.80
CA ALA A 19 -27.05 20.18 -0.80
C ALA A 19 -25.66 19.93 -1.39
N ALA A 20 -24.63 20.47 -0.75
CA ALA A 20 -23.29 20.02 -0.98
C ALA A 20 -23.39 18.52 -0.75
N VAL A 21 -23.44 17.76 -1.83
CA VAL A 21 -23.25 16.33 -1.76
C VAL A 21 -21.92 16.25 -1.06
N GLN A 22 -21.95 15.89 0.24
CA GLN A 22 -20.74 15.57 0.96
C GLN A 22 -20.05 14.58 0.05
N TYR A 23 -19.01 15.06 -0.61
CA TYR A 23 -18.07 14.23 -1.28
C TYR A 23 -17.38 13.50 -0.13
N GLU A 24 -17.97 12.39 0.30
CA GLU A 24 -17.22 11.36 0.97
C GLU A 24 -16.08 11.09 0.00
N ASP A 25 -14.85 11.33 0.46
CA ASP A 25 -13.61 11.11 -0.29
C ASP A 25 -13.80 9.90 -1.15
N ALA A 26 -13.75 10.10 -2.48
CA ALA A 26 -14.20 9.15 -3.48
C ALA A 26 -13.71 7.77 -3.09
N ASN A 27 -14.65 6.99 -2.64
CA ASN A 27 -14.40 5.95 -1.69
C ASN A 27 -13.83 4.75 -2.42
N MET A 28 -12.59 4.89 -2.93
CA MET A 28 -11.78 3.78 -3.43
C MET A 28 -11.36 2.84 -2.29
N HIS A 29 -12.00 2.97 -1.10
CA HIS A 29 -11.62 2.20 0.08
C HIS A 29 -11.65 0.70 -0.18
N GLU A 30 -12.69 0.19 -0.82
CA GLU A 30 -12.80 -1.23 -1.14
C GLU A 30 -11.82 -1.65 -2.23
N LEU A 31 -11.55 -0.78 -3.20
CA LEU A 31 -10.50 -1.05 -4.20
C LEU A 31 -9.11 -1.06 -3.55
N ILE A 32 -8.78 -0.08 -2.72
CA ILE A 32 -7.52 -0.04 -1.97
C ILE A 32 -7.35 -1.30 -1.10
N LYS A 33 -8.39 -1.72 -0.40
CA LYS A 33 -8.39 -2.94 0.40
C LYS A 33 -8.18 -4.19 -0.47
N SER A 34 -8.80 -4.25 -1.65
CA SER A 34 -8.62 -5.34 -2.61
C SER A 34 -7.21 -5.41 -3.16
N ILE A 35 -6.57 -4.26 -3.39
CA ILE A 35 -5.15 -4.15 -3.77
C ILE A 35 -4.26 -4.75 -2.67
N TYR A 36 -4.52 -4.42 -1.39
CA TYR A 36 -3.78 -5.03 -0.28
C TYR A 36 -3.95 -6.54 -0.18
N LEU A 37 -5.12 -7.06 -0.52
CA LEU A 37 -5.38 -8.51 -0.55
C LEU A 37 -4.72 -9.20 -1.74
N GLY A 38 -4.49 -8.49 -2.84
CA GLY A 38 -3.83 -8.99 -4.04
C GLY A 38 -4.59 -10.11 -4.76
N LYS A 39 -5.92 -10.16 -4.59
CA LYS A 39 -6.78 -11.15 -5.24
C LYS A 39 -7.47 -10.52 -6.46
N ARG A 40 -7.23 -11.11 -7.64
CA ARG A 40 -7.75 -10.60 -8.90
C ARG A 40 -9.26 -10.42 -8.88
N ASP A 41 -10.02 -11.44 -8.49
CA ASP A 41 -11.49 -11.39 -8.46
C ASP A 41 -12.02 -10.26 -7.56
N ALA A 42 -11.33 -10.01 -6.42
CA ALA A 42 -11.71 -8.93 -5.52
C ALA A 42 -11.40 -7.54 -6.11
N ILE A 43 -10.30 -7.41 -6.86
CA ILE A 43 -9.92 -6.17 -7.55
C ILE A 43 -10.91 -5.90 -8.70
N GLU A 44 -11.21 -6.90 -9.52
CA GLU A 44 -12.17 -6.77 -10.63
C GLU A 44 -13.55 -6.37 -10.12
N GLY A 45 -14.05 -7.00 -9.04
CA GLY A 45 -15.31 -6.64 -8.42
C GLY A 45 -15.31 -5.20 -7.90
N ALA A 46 -14.25 -4.80 -7.16
CA ALA A 46 -14.13 -3.45 -6.63
C ALA A 46 -14.01 -2.39 -7.74
N VAL A 47 -13.32 -2.68 -8.85
CA VAL A 47 -13.25 -1.78 -10.01
C VAL A 47 -14.62 -1.60 -10.65
N HIS A 48 -15.39 -2.67 -10.84
CA HIS A 48 -16.75 -2.57 -11.35
C HIS A 48 -17.65 -1.71 -10.46
N ASP A 49 -17.56 -1.89 -9.14
CA ASP A 49 -18.30 -1.06 -8.19
C ASP A 49 -17.92 0.43 -8.30
N GLU A 50 -16.63 0.74 -8.48
CA GLU A 50 -16.17 2.13 -8.66
C GLU A 50 -16.67 2.72 -10.01
N ILE A 51 -16.67 1.97 -11.09
CA ILE A 51 -17.23 2.40 -12.38
C ILE A 51 -18.74 2.66 -12.26
N GLU A 52 -19.48 1.80 -11.58
CA GLU A 52 -20.91 2.03 -11.34
C GLU A 52 -21.16 3.28 -10.46
N LYS A 53 -20.36 3.52 -9.43
CA LYS A 53 -20.44 4.74 -8.62
C LYS A 53 -20.15 5.98 -9.46
N LEU A 54 -19.13 5.90 -10.33
CA LEU A 54 -18.78 6.96 -11.26
C LEU A 54 -19.98 7.33 -12.15
N HIS A 55 -20.66 6.35 -12.74
CA HIS A 55 -21.85 6.58 -13.56
C HIS A 55 -22.99 7.20 -12.80
N ARG A 56 -23.24 6.75 -11.57
CA ARG A 56 -24.31 7.28 -10.73
C ARG A 56 -24.05 8.72 -10.27
N SER A 57 -22.80 9.09 -10.03
CA SER A 57 -22.42 10.41 -9.50
C SER A 57 -22.16 11.46 -10.56
N ALA A 58 -21.79 11.05 -11.77
CA ALA A 58 -21.37 11.94 -12.86
C ALA A 58 -22.58 12.49 -13.63
N GLN A 59 -23.16 13.61 -13.16
CA GLN A 59 -24.27 14.26 -13.85
C GLN A 59 -23.83 15.13 -15.04
N THR A 60 -22.55 15.48 -15.14
CA THR A 60 -21.97 16.30 -16.21
C THR A 60 -20.59 15.76 -16.61
N MET A 61 -20.19 16.00 -17.85
CA MET A 61 -18.86 15.62 -18.35
C MET A 61 -17.71 16.21 -17.50
N ASN A 62 -17.84 17.44 -17.07
CA ASN A 62 -16.81 18.06 -16.23
C ASN A 62 -16.69 17.36 -14.86
N ARG A 63 -17.82 16.97 -14.25
CA ARG A 63 -17.81 16.22 -13.01
C ARG A 63 -17.22 14.83 -13.20
N TYR A 64 -17.56 14.15 -14.29
CA TYR A 64 -16.96 12.87 -14.66
C TYR A 64 -15.43 12.95 -14.73
N LYS A 65 -14.90 13.91 -15.50
CA LYS A 65 -13.45 14.13 -15.61
C LYS A 65 -12.79 14.45 -14.27
N LEU A 66 -13.43 15.28 -13.45
CA LEU A 66 -12.92 15.62 -12.13
C LEU A 66 -12.82 14.38 -11.23
N THR A 67 -13.85 13.54 -11.20
CA THR A 67 -13.84 12.28 -10.41
C THR A 67 -12.69 11.36 -10.88
N LEU A 68 -12.46 11.23 -12.18
CA LEU A 68 -11.34 10.44 -12.68
C LEU A 68 -9.98 11.00 -12.25
N MET A 69 -9.82 12.33 -12.25
CA MET A 69 -8.60 12.97 -11.74
C MET A 69 -8.40 12.70 -10.23
N GLU A 70 -9.48 12.69 -9.45
CA GLU A 70 -9.45 12.34 -8.02
C GLU A 70 -9.05 10.88 -7.80
N MET A 71 -9.54 9.95 -8.63
CA MET A 71 -9.13 8.55 -8.61
C MET A 71 -7.62 8.39 -8.89
N VAL A 72 -7.10 9.06 -9.90
CA VAL A 72 -5.65 9.10 -10.19
C VAL A 72 -4.88 9.65 -8.98
N GLY A 73 -5.34 10.76 -8.40
CA GLY A 73 -4.73 11.36 -7.20
C GLY A 73 -4.75 10.41 -5.99
N THR A 74 -5.77 9.56 -5.88
CA THR A 74 -5.85 8.54 -4.83
C THR A 74 -4.81 7.46 -5.02
N PHE A 75 -4.57 6.99 -6.25
CA PHE A 75 -3.47 6.07 -6.54
C PHE A 75 -2.10 6.68 -6.21
N TYR A 76 -1.84 7.93 -6.62
CA TYR A 76 -0.58 8.61 -6.27
C TYR A 76 -0.37 8.69 -4.76
N ARG A 77 -1.39 9.13 -4.00
CA ARG A 77 -1.30 9.19 -2.53
C ARG A 77 -1.10 7.81 -1.91
N PHE A 78 -1.82 6.82 -2.41
CA PHE A 78 -1.71 5.45 -1.93
C PHE A 78 -0.30 4.88 -2.15
N CYS A 79 0.25 5.03 -3.34
CA CYS A 79 1.59 4.59 -3.67
C CYS A 79 2.66 5.33 -2.85
N ALA A 80 2.55 6.66 -2.74
CA ALA A 80 3.47 7.47 -1.95
C ALA A 80 3.49 7.05 -0.47
N ASN A 81 2.34 6.76 0.13
CA ASN A 81 2.23 6.28 1.51
C ASN A 81 2.84 4.88 1.72
N ASN A 82 3.03 4.12 0.65
CA ASN A 82 3.64 2.79 0.68
C ASN A 82 5.06 2.77 0.09
N PHE A 83 5.66 3.95 -0.14
CA PHE A 83 7.00 4.10 -0.74
C PHE A 83 7.13 3.46 -2.13
N ILE A 84 6.04 3.50 -2.90
CA ILE A 84 5.95 3.01 -4.27
C ILE A 84 5.89 4.21 -5.20
N ASP A 85 6.66 4.19 -6.27
CA ASP A 85 6.57 5.18 -7.34
C ASP A 85 5.47 4.78 -8.32
N PHE A 86 4.36 5.52 -8.33
CA PHE A 86 3.19 5.25 -9.16
C PHE A 86 3.49 5.30 -10.66
N ASP A 87 4.43 6.14 -11.09
CA ASP A 87 4.74 6.31 -12.52
C ASP A 87 5.23 5.00 -13.15
N ASN A 88 5.84 4.10 -12.36
CA ASN A 88 6.24 2.78 -12.81
C ASN A 88 5.05 1.83 -13.08
N PHE A 89 3.86 2.15 -12.58
CA PHE A 89 2.67 1.29 -12.62
C PHE A 89 1.50 1.91 -13.40
N SER A 90 1.70 3.10 -13.93
CA SER A 90 0.67 3.84 -14.69
C SER A 90 0.31 3.21 -16.05
N GLY A 91 0.85 2.03 -16.38
CA GLY A 91 0.62 1.36 -17.68
C GLY A 91 1.37 2.03 -18.83
N GLY A 92 2.48 2.74 -18.55
CA GLY A 92 3.23 3.48 -19.56
C GLY A 92 2.59 4.81 -19.97
N ILE A 93 1.59 5.26 -19.21
CA ILE A 93 0.92 6.55 -19.45
C ILE A 93 1.76 7.66 -18.86
N SER A 94 2.33 8.51 -19.72
CA SER A 94 3.22 9.60 -19.30
C SER A 94 2.56 10.69 -18.44
N ASN A 95 1.25 10.85 -18.53
CA ASN A 95 0.46 11.79 -17.74
C ASN A 95 -0.93 11.21 -17.44
N PRO A 96 -1.09 10.44 -16.36
CA PRO A 96 -2.38 9.84 -16.02
C PRO A 96 -3.49 10.86 -15.77
N TYR A 97 -3.19 12.04 -15.22
CA TYR A 97 -4.18 13.10 -14.99
C TYR A 97 -4.79 13.65 -16.29
N GLU A 98 -4.05 13.61 -17.38
CA GLU A 98 -4.52 14.06 -18.69
C GLU A 98 -5.19 12.93 -19.46
N LYS A 99 -4.61 11.73 -19.44
CA LYS A 99 -5.03 10.64 -20.29
C LYS A 99 -6.22 9.84 -19.76
N VAL A 100 -6.26 9.59 -18.45
CA VAL A 100 -7.33 8.80 -17.83
C VAL A 100 -8.72 9.43 -18.04
N PRO A 101 -8.91 10.77 -17.90
CA PRO A 101 -10.19 11.40 -18.16
C PRO A 101 -10.67 11.37 -19.64
N GLU A 102 -9.82 10.92 -20.56
CA GLU A 102 -10.14 10.80 -21.99
C GLU A 102 -10.37 9.36 -22.45
N MET A 103 -10.20 8.38 -21.55
CA MET A 103 -10.43 6.97 -21.84
C MET A 103 -11.93 6.69 -22.01
N ASP A 104 -12.24 5.76 -22.93
CA ASP A 104 -13.52 5.10 -22.90
C ASP A 104 -13.64 4.13 -21.72
N GLU A 105 -14.85 3.69 -21.43
CA GLU A 105 -15.14 2.85 -20.26
C GLU A 105 -14.37 1.52 -20.26
N VAL A 106 -14.24 0.90 -21.43
CA VAL A 106 -13.55 -0.40 -21.56
C VAL A 106 -12.06 -0.24 -21.25
N THR A 107 -11.45 0.79 -21.84
CA THR A 107 -10.03 1.12 -21.62
C THR A 107 -9.78 1.54 -20.17
N LEU A 108 -10.68 2.36 -19.60
CA LEU A 108 -10.61 2.80 -18.20
C LEU A 108 -10.68 1.61 -17.22
N THR A 109 -11.66 0.72 -17.43
CA THR A 109 -11.85 -0.47 -16.59
C THR A 109 -10.60 -1.37 -16.65
N ALA A 110 -10.09 -1.65 -17.83
CA ALA A 110 -8.88 -2.43 -18.01
C ALA A 110 -7.67 -1.77 -17.31
N TRP A 111 -7.49 -0.47 -17.52
CA TRP A 111 -6.41 0.28 -16.88
C TRP A 111 -6.50 0.26 -15.36
N LEU A 112 -7.69 0.42 -14.78
CA LEU A 112 -7.89 0.36 -13.31
C LEU A 112 -7.53 -1.02 -12.76
N ILE A 113 -7.95 -2.10 -13.45
CA ILE A 113 -7.63 -3.48 -13.05
C ILE A 113 -6.13 -3.72 -13.13
N ASP A 114 -5.50 -3.43 -14.26
CA ASP A 114 -4.08 -3.71 -14.49
C ASP A 114 -3.19 -2.91 -13.55
N THR A 115 -3.48 -1.62 -13.37
CA THR A 115 -2.77 -0.74 -12.43
C THR A 115 -2.92 -1.25 -10.99
N SER A 116 -4.13 -1.60 -10.58
CA SER A 116 -4.39 -2.14 -9.24
C SER A 116 -3.66 -3.45 -8.99
N MET A 117 -3.63 -4.35 -9.96
CA MET A 117 -2.90 -5.62 -9.90
C MET A 117 -1.39 -5.39 -9.80
N ALA A 118 -0.84 -4.50 -10.61
CA ALA A 118 0.59 -4.17 -10.60
C ALA A 118 1.04 -3.58 -9.26
N ILE A 119 0.27 -2.63 -8.71
CA ILE A 119 0.52 -2.07 -7.37
C ILE A 119 0.42 -3.15 -6.28
N GLY A 120 -0.58 -4.02 -6.35
CA GLY A 120 -0.77 -5.13 -5.40
C GLY A 120 0.41 -6.11 -5.39
N GLU A 121 0.96 -6.44 -6.56
CA GLU A 121 2.14 -7.31 -6.66
C GLU A 121 3.38 -6.62 -6.09
N GLU A 122 3.57 -5.32 -6.34
CA GLU A 122 4.70 -4.57 -5.78
C GLU A 122 4.62 -4.49 -4.26
N LEU A 123 3.45 -4.24 -3.68
CA LEU A 123 3.24 -4.28 -2.23
C LEU A 123 3.61 -5.64 -1.63
N LYS A 124 3.26 -6.72 -2.32
CA LYS A 124 3.58 -8.07 -1.90
C LYS A 124 5.09 -8.33 -1.97
N ASN A 125 5.75 -7.88 -3.04
CA ASN A 125 7.20 -7.97 -3.22
C ASN A 125 7.95 -7.18 -2.14
N ALA A 126 7.53 -5.94 -1.86
CA ALA A 126 8.10 -5.12 -0.81
C ALA A 126 8.01 -5.79 0.58
N ARG A 127 6.84 -6.38 0.92
CA ARG A 127 6.67 -7.13 2.18
C ARG A 127 7.55 -8.37 2.23
N ASN A 128 7.64 -9.13 1.15
CA ASN A 128 8.49 -10.33 1.08
C ASN A 128 9.97 -9.96 1.22
N ASN A 129 10.42 -8.89 0.57
CA ASN A 129 11.80 -8.40 0.68
C ASN A 129 12.12 -7.95 2.12
N THR A 130 11.23 -7.22 2.76
CA THR A 130 11.38 -6.82 4.17
C THR A 130 11.45 -8.04 5.09
N SER A 131 10.58 -9.03 4.89
CA SER A 131 10.59 -10.28 5.65
C SER A 131 11.88 -11.06 5.47
N ARG A 132 12.36 -11.22 4.24
CA ARG A 132 13.63 -11.91 3.96
C ARG A 132 14.81 -11.18 4.57
N ARG A 133 14.86 -9.85 4.44
CA ARG A 133 15.93 -9.05 5.03
C ARG A 133 15.98 -9.23 6.54
N MET A 134 14.84 -9.15 7.23
CA MET A 134 14.74 -9.38 8.67
C MET A 134 15.27 -10.76 9.08
N VAL A 135 14.96 -11.81 8.32
CA VAL A 135 15.48 -13.17 8.58
C VAL A 135 16.98 -13.23 8.35
N THR A 136 17.50 -12.63 7.29
CA THR A 136 18.95 -12.56 7.02
C THR A 136 19.68 -11.81 8.12
N ASP A 137 19.16 -10.68 8.58
CA ASP A 137 19.76 -9.90 9.68
C ASP A 137 19.80 -10.73 10.97
N ALA A 138 18.73 -11.46 11.30
CA ALA A 138 18.69 -12.36 12.43
C ALA A 138 19.69 -13.54 12.30
N GLN A 139 19.87 -14.09 11.11
CA GLN A 139 20.88 -15.13 10.85
C GLN A 139 22.30 -14.59 11.04
N ASN A 140 22.57 -13.38 10.56
CA ASN A 140 23.86 -12.72 10.78
C ASN A 140 24.12 -12.48 12.26
N MET A 141 23.13 -12.05 13.05
CA MET A 141 23.25 -11.92 14.51
C MET A 141 23.64 -13.27 15.16
N VAL A 142 23.06 -14.39 14.69
CA VAL A 142 23.44 -15.72 15.19
C VAL A 142 24.90 -16.03 14.84
N VAL A 143 25.33 -15.78 13.61
CA VAL A 143 26.72 -16.02 13.16
C VAL A 143 27.71 -15.23 14.01
N ASP A 144 27.40 -13.94 14.25
CA ASP A 144 28.34 -13.03 14.93
C ASP A 144 28.34 -13.23 16.46
N ARG A 145 27.20 -13.64 17.05
CA ARG A 145 26.99 -13.58 18.51
C ARG A 145 26.51 -14.90 19.13
N TYR A 146 26.68 -16.05 18.45
CA TYR A 146 26.20 -17.34 18.96
C TYR A 146 26.81 -17.74 20.35
N MET A 147 27.96 -17.23 20.70
CA MET A 147 28.61 -17.48 21.99
C MET A 147 28.00 -16.66 23.14
N GLU A 148 27.25 -15.60 22.84
CA GLU A 148 26.65 -14.76 23.87
C GLU A 148 25.46 -15.50 24.53
N PRO A 149 25.49 -15.66 25.88
CA PRO A 149 24.42 -16.36 26.60
C PRO A 149 23.06 -15.66 26.52
N ASP A 150 23.07 -14.34 26.35
CA ASP A 150 21.90 -13.46 26.30
C ASP A 150 21.30 -13.34 24.90
N LEU A 151 21.95 -13.90 23.86
CA LEU A 151 21.35 -13.98 22.53
C LEU A 151 20.11 -14.88 22.56
N SER A 152 18.96 -14.25 22.47
CA SER A 152 17.65 -14.88 22.61
C SER A 152 16.67 -14.35 21.55
N LEU A 153 15.49 -14.94 21.46
CA LEU A 153 14.41 -14.44 20.63
C LEU A 153 14.05 -13.00 20.98
N ASP A 154 13.96 -12.70 22.28
CA ASP A 154 13.58 -11.37 22.75
C ASP A 154 14.61 -10.30 22.38
N THR A 155 15.91 -10.64 22.53
CA THR A 155 17.02 -9.75 22.18
C THR A 155 16.99 -9.41 20.68
N VAL A 156 16.86 -10.43 19.82
CA VAL A 156 16.80 -10.24 18.36
C VAL A 156 15.57 -9.43 17.95
N CYS A 157 14.41 -9.73 18.51
CA CYS A 157 13.18 -9.00 18.19
C CYS A 157 13.27 -7.53 18.63
N SER A 158 13.88 -7.26 19.78
CA SER A 158 14.11 -5.89 20.26
C SER A 158 15.03 -5.10 19.33
N GLU A 159 16.13 -5.70 18.88
CA GLU A 159 17.08 -5.06 17.96
C GLU A 159 16.48 -4.83 16.56
N LEU A 160 15.67 -5.76 16.08
CA LEU A 160 14.96 -5.63 14.79
C LEU A 160 13.71 -4.75 14.86
N GLY A 161 13.28 -4.33 16.06
CA GLY A 161 12.09 -3.49 16.24
C GLY A 161 10.77 -4.18 15.89
N VAL A 162 10.68 -5.50 16.11
CA VAL A 162 9.50 -6.31 15.75
C VAL A 162 8.96 -7.09 16.95
N SER A 163 7.69 -7.50 16.89
CA SER A 163 7.12 -8.36 17.92
C SER A 163 7.58 -9.81 17.76
N ASN A 164 7.74 -10.53 18.88
CA ASN A 164 8.14 -11.94 18.92
C ASN A 164 7.21 -12.84 18.11
N SER A 165 5.90 -12.57 18.13
CA SER A 165 4.91 -13.36 17.40
C SER A 165 5.07 -13.21 15.89
N TYR A 166 5.24 -11.97 15.42
CA TYR A 166 5.48 -11.70 14.00
C TYR A 166 6.79 -12.31 13.52
N PHE A 167 7.88 -12.02 14.22
CA PHE A 167 9.20 -12.55 13.89
C PHE A 167 9.21 -14.09 13.84
N SER A 168 8.70 -14.76 14.89
CA SER A 168 8.67 -16.23 14.97
C SER A 168 7.91 -16.85 13.80
N SER A 169 6.79 -16.25 13.41
CA SER A 169 5.98 -16.70 12.27
C SER A 169 6.75 -16.59 10.95
N VAL A 170 7.36 -15.42 10.72
CA VAL A 170 8.13 -15.14 9.49
C VAL A 170 9.40 -15.99 9.44
N PHE A 171 10.17 -16.04 10.53
CA PHE A 171 11.42 -16.79 10.59
C PHE A 171 11.19 -18.29 10.33
N LYS A 172 10.15 -18.86 10.96
CA LYS A 172 9.78 -20.26 10.71
C LYS A 172 9.32 -20.51 9.27
N LYS A 173 8.58 -19.57 8.68
CA LYS A 173 8.12 -19.66 7.29
C LYS A 173 9.31 -19.67 6.30
N GLU A 174 10.28 -18.78 6.52
CA GLU A 174 11.43 -18.60 5.59
C GLU A 174 12.52 -19.66 5.80
N THR A 175 12.76 -20.11 7.05
CA THR A 175 13.86 -21.03 7.36
C THR A 175 13.40 -22.49 7.60
N GLY A 176 12.11 -22.72 7.75
CA GLY A 176 11.53 -24.04 8.10
C GLY A 176 11.65 -24.39 9.60
N LYS A 177 12.34 -23.60 10.43
CA LYS A 177 12.63 -23.85 11.84
C LYS A 177 12.27 -22.67 12.73
N SER A 178 12.01 -22.93 14.03
CA SER A 178 11.95 -21.84 14.99
C SER A 178 13.33 -21.20 15.19
N PHE A 179 13.38 -19.91 15.57
CA PHE A 179 14.64 -19.24 15.86
C PHE A 179 15.46 -19.93 16.95
N ILE A 180 14.80 -20.38 18.00
CA ILE A 180 15.48 -21.11 19.11
C ILE A 180 16.11 -22.41 18.60
N SER A 181 15.39 -23.18 17.77
CA SER A 181 15.95 -24.39 17.16
C SER A 181 17.12 -24.07 16.25
N TYR A 182 17.01 -23.02 15.44
CA TYR A 182 18.09 -22.57 14.55
C TYR A 182 19.35 -22.19 15.31
N LEU A 183 19.23 -21.39 16.37
CA LEU A 183 20.36 -20.98 17.23
C LEU A 183 20.99 -22.18 17.94
N THR A 184 20.16 -23.11 18.45
CA THR A 184 20.64 -24.32 19.14
C THR A 184 21.40 -25.22 18.17
N ASP A 185 20.85 -25.48 16.97
CA ASP A 185 21.50 -26.27 15.94
C ASP A 185 22.84 -25.67 15.52
N TYR A 186 22.89 -24.32 15.40
CA TYR A 186 24.11 -23.60 15.04
C TYR A 186 25.19 -23.75 16.13
N ARG A 187 24.83 -23.59 17.40
CA ARG A 187 25.74 -23.79 18.54
C ARG A 187 26.27 -25.21 18.61
N ILE A 188 25.42 -26.21 18.43
CA ILE A 188 25.79 -27.62 18.46
C ILE A 188 26.71 -27.96 17.27
N CYS A 189 26.41 -27.50 16.07
CA CYS A 189 27.22 -27.76 14.88
C CYS A 189 28.67 -27.29 15.09
N LEU A 190 28.87 -26.13 15.67
CA LEU A 190 30.20 -25.57 15.91
C LEU A 190 30.97 -26.31 17.04
N LEU A 191 30.27 -26.88 18.03
CA LEU A 191 30.91 -27.70 19.07
C LEU A 191 31.52 -28.97 18.48
N TYR A 192 30.89 -29.54 17.42
CA TYR A 192 31.40 -30.76 16.79
C TYR A 192 32.40 -30.49 15.65
N THR A 193 32.45 -29.26 15.13
CA THR A 193 33.34 -28.89 14.02
C THR A 193 34.58 -28.12 14.47
N SER A 194 34.64 -27.65 15.71
CA SER A 194 35.84 -27.05 16.26
C SER A 194 36.86 -28.15 16.52
N PRO A 195 38.07 -28.08 15.95
CA PRO A 195 39.14 -29.03 16.30
C PRO A 195 39.43 -28.85 17.79
N SER A 196 39.38 -29.97 18.53
CA SER A 196 39.81 -30.03 19.93
C SER A 196 41.21 -29.49 20.05
N PRO A 197 41.57 -28.69 21.04
CA PRO A 197 42.91 -28.17 21.28
C PRO A 197 43.93 -29.29 21.53
#